data_01675aab9d169037790049cb0158c660
#
_entry.id   01675aab9d169037790049cb0158c660
#
_cell.length_a   1.000
_cell.length_b   1.000
_cell.length_c   1.000
_cell.angle_alpha   90.00
_cell.angle_beta   90.00
_cell.angle_gamma   90.00
#
_symmetry.space_group_name_H-M   'P 1'
#
loop_
_entity.id
_entity.type
_entity.pdbx_description
1 polymer ?
#
loop_
_entity_poly.entity_id
_entity_poly.type
_entity_poly.pdbx_seq_one_letter_code
_entity_poly.pdbx_strand_id
1 'polypeptide(L)'
;MYAFSPVTNSSKGIIFIPDISGFTHFIKKTEIIHSQHIITELIELIIKETGDEFSVSEIEGDAVLFFNNNSLPDFEKLTSLCITIFKKFHQHLKYYARDRICHCGACNSTEKLSLKFILHSGTITQFEVGGHQKLLGEDVIVAHRFLKNRIDQSEYILFSGDFINDSKPSSLKKEIEEPPARKSLNFPTIKTGKMVDISAQPKELLQMLTEPEHRIKWMKSLNRITLKDQKINRILSYHECVLGGNHLEVSIEDVVTNDVGIKFFERAQMKRPLLDFMVFYHMEKKDSKITQVGIGNHFFKSKYWIINRILLPILPLVFRFLNQINLRRLKEYTEKEYRNIL
;
A
#
# COMPACT_ATOMS: atom_id res chain seq x y z
N MET A 1 26.47 -30.67 -18.27
CA MET A 1 27.67 -30.55 -17.41
C MET A 1 27.67 -29.17 -16.84
N TYR A 2 27.19 -29.00 -15.60
CA TYR A 2 27.18 -27.69 -14.95
C TYR A 2 28.61 -27.41 -14.48
N ALA A 3 29.21 -26.37 -15.03
CA ALA A 3 30.51 -25.90 -14.56
C ALA A 3 30.33 -25.29 -13.17
N PHE A 4 30.88 -25.95 -12.15
CA PHE A 4 31.04 -25.39 -10.84
C PHE A 4 32.09 -24.27 -10.93
N SER A 5 31.68 -23.01 -10.84
CA SER A 5 32.63 -21.93 -10.64
C SER A 5 33.29 -22.13 -9.26
N PRO A 6 34.60 -22.01 -9.13
CA PRO A 6 35.25 -22.20 -7.83
C PRO A 6 34.78 -21.18 -6.83
N VAL A 7 34.65 -21.60 -5.58
CA VAL A 7 34.30 -20.76 -4.42
C VAL A 7 35.19 -19.52 -4.42
N THR A 8 34.62 -18.36 -4.70
CA THR A 8 35.34 -17.09 -4.75
C THR A 8 35.20 -16.37 -3.40
N ASN A 9 36.31 -16.31 -2.71
CA ASN A 9 36.59 -15.46 -1.53
C ASN A 9 35.65 -15.59 -0.33
N SER A 10 36.10 -16.35 0.65
CA SER A 10 35.60 -16.26 2.02
C SER A 10 36.16 -14.99 2.69
N SER A 11 35.32 -14.11 3.18
CA SER A 11 35.71 -12.88 3.85
C SER A 11 34.90 -12.65 5.12
N LYS A 12 35.48 -11.90 6.06
CA LYS A 12 34.74 -11.45 7.24
C LYS A 12 33.78 -10.34 6.81
N GLY A 13 32.53 -10.44 7.23
CA GLY A 13 31.49 -9.48 6.86
C GLY A 13 30.36 -9.43 7.86
N ILE A 14 29.32 -8.67 7.53
CA ILE A 14 28.11 -8.52 8.32
C ILE A 14 26.94 -9.15 7.57
N ILE A 15 26.15 -9.89 8.30
CA ILE A 15 24.83 -10.35 7.91
C ILE A 15 23.81 -9.50 8.66
N PHE A 16 22.90 -8.90 7.91
CA PHE A 16 21.86 -8.01 8.40
C PHE A 16 20.49 -8.53 7.94
N ILE A 17 19.59 -8.84 8.87
CA ILE A 17 18.28 -9.41 8.54
C ILE A 17 17.18 -8.59 9.23
N PRO A 18 16.55 -7.64 8.55
CA PRO A 18 15.25 -7.10 8.94
C PRO A 18 14.18 -8.15 8.65
N ASP A 19 13.25 -8.36 9.61
CA ASP A 19 12.18 -9.35 9.54
C ASP A 19 10.87 -8.75 10.07
N ILE A 20 9.80 -8.86 9.27
CA ILE A 20 8.49 -8.29 9.61
C ILE A 20 7.75 -9.21 10.58
N SER A 21 7.67 -8.79 11.83
CA SER A 21 6.92 -9.50 12.87
C SER A 21 5.40 -9.41 12.60
N GLY A 22 4.68 -10.49 12.92
CA GLY A 22 3.23 -10.55 12.71
C GLY A 22 2.78 -11.04 11.33
N PHE A 23 3.70 -11.26 10.40
CA PHE A 23 3.46 -11.68 9.03
C PHE A 23 2.57 -12.93 8.90
N THR A 24 2.88 -14.01 9.60
CA THR A 24 2.11 -15.26 9.53
C THR A 24 0.64 -15.06 9.91
N HIS A 25 0.38 -14.24 10.94
CA HIS A 25 -0.98 -13.92 11.37
C HIS A 25 -1.69 -13.01 10.35
N PHE A 26 -0.94 -12.07 9.80
CA PHE A 26 -1.40 -11.16 8.76
C PHE A 26 -1.88 -11.94 7.53
N ILE A 27 -1.06 -12.81 6.95
CA ILE A 27 -1.41 -13.60 5.76
C ILE A 27 -2.59 -14.55 5.99
N LYS A 28 -2.69 -15.19 7.17
CA LYS A 28 -3.78 -16.14 7.46
C LYS A 28 -5.17 -15.51 7.56
N LYS A 29 -5.25 -14.22 7.84
CA LYS A 29 -6.52 -13.50 8.08
C LYS A 29 -6.93 -12.59 6.95
N THR A 30 -6.20 -12.58 5.85
CA THR A 30 -6.30 -11.50 4.87
C THR A 30 -6.49 -12.02 3.45
N GLU A 31 -7.08 -11.19 2.61
CA GLU A 31 -7.17 -11.42 1.18
C GLU A 31 -5.78 -11.42 0.56
N ILE A 32 -5.46 -12.46 -0.21
CA ILE A 32 -4.12 -12.73 -0.74
C ILE A 32 -3.57 -11.55 -1.55
N ILE A 33 -4.39 -10.93 -2.40
CA ILE A 33 -3.96 -9.83 -3.28
C ILE A 33 -3.50 -8.62 -2.47
N HIS A 34 -4.31 -8.18 -1.50
CA HIS A 34 -3.98 -7.01 -0.67
C HIS A 34 -2.80 -7.28 0.26
N SER A 35 -2.72 -8.46 0.83
CA SER A 35 -1.59 -8.82 1.69
C SER A 35 -0.27 -8.88 0.93
N GLN A 36 -0.27 -9.41 -0.29
CA GLN A 36 0.91 -9.43 -1.15
C GLN A 36 1.42 -8.03 -1.46
N HIS A 37 0.53 -7.10 -1.86
CA HIS A 37 0.92 -5.72 -2.14
C HIS A 37 1.51 -5.01 -0.92
N ILE A 38 0.87 -5.14 0.24
CA ILE A 38 1.34 -4.50 1.48
C ILE A 38 2.74 -4.99 1.84
N ILE A 39 2.95 -6.30 1.80
CA ILE A 39 4.26 -6.89 2.13
C ILE A 39 5.32 -6.47 1.10
N THR A 40 4.98 -6.47 -0.18
CA THR A 40 5.91 -6.01 -1.23
C THR A 40 6.33 -4.56 -0.99
N GLU A 41 5.40 -3.64 -0.71
CA GLU A 41 5.72 -2.24 -0.42
C GLU A 41 6.62 -2.09 0.83
N LEU A 42 6.37 -2.88 1.88
CA LEU A 42 7.18 -2.84 3.10
C LEU A 42 8.59 -3.40 2.86
N ILE A 43 8.73 -4.47 2.09
CA ILE A 43 10.03 -5.04 1.71
C ILE A 43 10.80 -4.05 0.82
N GLU A 44 10.16 -3.45 -0.18
CA GLU A 44 10.78 -2.43 -1.04
C GLU A 44 11.25 -1.21 -0.23
N LEU A 45 10.46 -0.80 0.78
CA LEU A 45 10.86 0.27 1.70
C LEU A 45 12.10 -0.12 2.49
N ILE A 46 12.16 -1.34 3.04
CA ILE A 46 13.32 -1.84 3.78
C ILE A 46 14.56 -1.85 2.88
N ILE A 47 14.46 -2.38 1.66
CA ILE A 47 15.56 -2.42 0.69
C ILE A 47 16.05 -1.01 0.35
N LYS A 48 15.13 -0.10 0.05
CA LYS A 48 15.44 1.29 -0.29
C LYS A 48 16.14 2.03 0.85
N GLU A 49 15.65 1.90 2.08
CA GLU A 49 16.22 2.61 3.23
C GLU A 49 17.54 1.98 3.72
N THR A 50 17.80 0.70 3.39
CA THR A 50 19.11 0.06 3.63
C THR A 50 20.17 0.63 2.71
N GLY A 51 19.81 1.04 1.49
CA GLY A 51 20.72 1.66 0.52
C GLY A 51 21.79 0.73 -0.02
N ASP A 52 22.79 1.32 -0.68
CA ASP A 52 23.84 0.59 -1.40
C ASP A 52 24.97 0.03 -0.50
N GLU A 53 24.91 0.28 0.79
CA GLU A 53 25.93 -0.21 1.74
C GLU A 53 25.86 -1.73 1.92
N PHE A 54 24.68 -2.31 1.72
CA PHE A 54 24.44 -3.75 1.81
C PHE A 54 23.91 -4.29 0.49
N SER A 55 24.39 -5.48 0.13
CA SER A 55 23.83 -6.24 -0.99
C SER A 55 22.72 -7.16 -0.50
N VAL A 56 21.64 -7.28 -1.27
CA VAL A 56 20.57 -8.27 -1.02
C VAL A 56 21.08 -9.65 -1.47
N SER A 57 21.04 -10.64 -0.58
CA SER A 57 21.29 -12.04 -0.93
C SER A 57 20.00 -12.75 -1.29
N GLU A 58 18.99 -12.62 -0.45
CA GLU A 58 17.69 -13.26 -0.68
C GLU A 58 16.56 -12.58 0.08
N ILE A 59 15.33 -12.84 -0.38
CA ILE A 59 14.10 -12.40 0.26
C ILE A 59 13.30 -13.66 0.60
N GLU A 60 13.08 -13.91 1.90
CA GLU A 60 12.36 -15.08 2.40
C GLU A 60 11.05 -14.65 3.06
N GLY A 61 9.99 -14.60 2.28
CA GLY A 61 8.65 -14.24 2.78
C GLY A 61 8.58 -12.81 3.32
N ASP A 62 8.82 -12.65 4.62
CA ASP A 62 8.76 -11.41 5.39
C ASP A 62 10.13 -10.88 5.83
N ALA A 63 11.20 -11.59 5.50
CA ALA A 63 12.57 -11.21 5.84
C ALA A 63 13.42 -10.92 4.60
N VAL A 64 14.36 -9.99 4.73
CA VAL A 64 15.38 -9.73 3.71
C VAL A 64 16.76 -10.00 4.30
N LEU A 65 17.51 -10.87 3.66
CA LEU A 65 18.89 -11.15 4.03
C LEU A 65 19.83 -10.24 3.24
N PHE A 66 20.46 -9.32 3.96
CA PHE A 66 21.51 -8.45 3.45
C PHE A 66 22.88 -8.87 3.96
N PHE A 67 23.90 -8.51 3.21
CA PHE A 67 25.29 -8.71 3.60
C PHE A 67 26.22 -7.59 3.14
N ASN A 68 27.30 -7.41 3.88
CA ASN A 68 28.39 -6.50 3.52
C ASN A 68 29.73 -7.16 3.82
N ASN A 69 30.58 -7.33 2.79
CA ASN A 69 31.91 -7.95 2.88
C ASN A 69 33.07 -6.94 2.88
N ASN A 70 32.78 -5.65 2.66
CA ASN A 70 33.84 -4.69 2.34
C ASN A 70 34.45 -4.03 3.57
N SER A 71 33.68 -3.87 4.62
CA SER A 71 34.12 -3.34 5.90
C SER A 71 33.14 -3.70 7.00
N LEU A 72 33.61 -3.74 8.24
CA LEU A 72 32.69 -3.79 9.39
C LEU A 72 32.22 -2.35 9.67
N PRO A 73 30.94 -2.01 9.41
CA PRO A 73 30.43 -0.71 9.81
C PRO A 73 30.48 -0.58 11.33
N ASP A 74 30.61 0.65 11.83
CA ASP A 74 30.58 0.85 13.26
C ASP A 74 29.18 0.57 13.83
N PHE A 75 29.14 0.23 15.11
CA PHE A 75 27.92 -0.13 15.84
C PHE A 75 26.86 1.00 15.78
N GLU A 76 27.29 2.25 15.91
CA GLU A 76 26.40 3.41 15.99
C GLU A 76 25.74 3.68 14.63
N LYS A 77 26.51 3.55 13.57
CA LYS A 77 26.01 3.70 12.20
C LYS A 77 24.94 2.65 11.89
N LEU A 78 25.17 1.37 12.23
CA LEU A 78 24.21 0.30 11.98
C LEU A 78 22.97 0.40 12.89
N THR A 79 23.16 0.79 14.14
CA THR A 79 22.04 1.08 15.03
C THR A 79 21.18 2.22 14.49
N SER A 80 21.82 3.30 14.02
CA SER A 80 21.12 4.43 13.40
C SER A 80 20.38 4.04 12.13
N LEU A 81 20.96 3.16 11.31
CA LEU A 81 20.32 2.59 10.14
C LEU A 81 19.05 1.79 10.53
N CYS A 82 19.15 0.88 11.50
CA CYS A 82 17.99 0.12 12.01
C CYS A 82 16.90 1.05 12.53
N ILE A 83 17.24 2.09 13.30
CA ILE A 83 16.28 3.08 13.81
C ILE A 83 15.62 3.84 12.65
N THR A 84 16.37 4.20 11.62
CA THR A 84 15.84 4.90 10.45
C THR A 84 14.86 4.03 9.69
N ILE A 85 15.22 2.77 9.40
CA ILE A 85 14.33 1.81 8.75
C ILE A 85 13.07 1.59 9.60
N PHE A 86 13.23 1.40 10.93
CA PHE A 86 12.12 1.23 11.85
C PHE A 86 11.16 2.42 11.84
N LYS A 87 11.67 3.64 11.95
CA LYS A 87 10.87 4.86 11.88
C LYS A 87 10.10 4.95 10.56
N LYS A 88 10.76 4.72 9.44
CA LYS A 88 10.15 4.76 8.11
C LYS A 88 9.09 3.67 7.92
N PHE A 89 9.36 2.46 8.41
CA PHE A 89 8.41 1.36 8.40
C PHE A 89 7.13 1.71 9.17
N HIS A 90 7.25 2.16 10.41
CA HIS A 90 6.09 2.54 11.23
C HIS A 90 5.39 3.80 10.72
N GLN A 91 6.11 4.78 10.17
CA GLN A 91 5.50 5.91 9.46
C GLN A 91 4.68 5.42 8.26
N HIS A 92 5.20 4.47 7.49
CA HIS A 92 4.48 3.89 6.36
C HIS A 92 3.19 3.18 6.82
N LEU A 93 3.25 2.38 7.89
CA LEU A 93 2.06 1.76 8.48
C LEU A 93 1.02 2.79 8.96
N LYS A 94 1.45 3.89 9.58
CA LYS A 94 0.57 4.99 9.99
C LYS A 94 -0.06 5.71 8.80
N TYR A 95 0.71 6.00 7.75
CA TYR A 95 0.15 6.55 6.50
C TYR A 95 -0.86 5.58 5.89
N TYR A 96 -0.53 4.30 5.88
CA TYR A 96 -1.41 3.27 5.36
C TYR A 96 -2.73 3.22 6.14
N ALA A 97 -2.66 3.18 7.47
CA ALA A 97 -3.83 3.18 8.34
C ALA A 97 -4.70 4.44 8.19
N ARG A 98 -4.06 5.62 8.01
CA ARG A 98 -4.74 6.91 7.83
C ARG A 98 -5.40 7.04 6.45
N ASP A 99 -4.69 6.62 5.39
CA ASP A 99 -5.05 6.92 4.00
C ASP A 99 -5.73 5.72 3.30
N ARG A 100 -5.91 4.59 4.00
CA ARG A 100 -6.58 3.41 3.47
C ARG A 100 -8.04 3.70 3.13
N ILE A 101 -8.48 3.15 2.01
CA ILE A 101 -9.87 3.18 1.57
C ILE A 101 -10.52 1.82 1.84
N CYS A 102 -9.76 0.74 1.62
CA CYS A 102 -10.19 -0.62 1.85
C CYS A 102 -10.19 -0.98 3.35
N HIS A 103 -11.27 -1.60 3.81
CA HIS A 103 -11.43 -2.09 5.18
C HIS A 103 -11.40 -3.63 5.25
N CYS A 104 -10.79 -4.31 4.28
CA CYS A 104 -10.59 -5.76 4.31
C CYS A 104 -9.71 -6.19 5.49
N GLY A 105 -9.66 -7.48 5.77
CA GLY A 105 -8.86 -8.04 6.86
C GLY A 105 -7.37 -7.65 6.78
N ALA A 106 -6.79 -7.60 5.55
CA ALA A 106 -5.42 -7.18 5.32
C ALA A 106 -5.19 -5.73 5.77
N CYS A 107 -5.96 -4.81 5.21
CA CYS A 107 -5.82 -3.39 5.50
C CYS A 107 -6.08 -3.04 6.96
N ASN A 108 -6.97 -3.78 7.64
CA ASN A 108 -7.26 -3.59 9.07
C ASN A 108 -6.19 -4.17 10.01
N SER A 109 -5.41 -5.14 9.54
CA SER A 109 -4.40 -5.81 10.38
C SER A 109 -2.98 -5.29 10.19
N THR A 110 -2.77 -4.29 9.32
CA THR A 110 -1.45 -3.66 9.10
C THR A 110 -0.85 -3.08 10.38
N GLU A 111 -1.67 -2.55 11.29
CA GLU A 111 -1.23 -1.97 12.56
C GLU A 111 -0.57 -3.01 13.50
N LYS A 112 -0.76 -4.30 13.22
CA LYS A 112 -0.17 -5.40 13.98
C LYS A 112 1.19 -5.87 13.44
N LEU A 113 1.58 -5.34 12.28
CA LEU A 113 2.89 -5.59 11.72
C LEU A 113 3.94 -4.75 12.46
N SER A 114 5.08 -5.34 12.67
CA SER A 114 6.21 -4.71 13.32
C SER A 114 7.52 -5.15 12.68
N LEU A 115 8.65 -4.60 13.11
CA LEU A 115 9.93 -4.88 12.50
C LEU A 115 10.96 -5.20 13.57
N LYS A 116 11.71 -6.29 13.38
CA LYS A 116 12.85 -6.67 14.18
C LYS A 116 14.09 -6.81 13.30
N PHE A 117 15.25 -6.71 13.89
CA PHE A 117 16.53 -6.74 13.18
C PHE A 117 17.49 -7.72 13.82
N ILE A 118 18.19 -8.49 13.00
CA ILE A 118 19.28 -9.37 13.39
C ILE A 118 20.56 -8.87 12.73
N LEU A 119 21.62 -8.67 13.53
CA LEU A 119 22.95 -8.31 13.05
C LEU A 119 23.96 -9.31 13.59
N HIS A 120 24.65 -9.98 12.66
CA HIS A 120 25.67 -10.96 12.96
C HIS A 120 26.95 -10.65 12.17
N SER A 121 28.09 -10.81 12.82
CA SER A 121 29.41 -10.66 12.19
C SER A 121 30.06 -12.04 12.10
N GLY A 122 30.53 -12.41 10.91
CA GLY A 122 31.14 -13.71 10.69
C GLY A 122 31.75 -13.88 9.32
N THR A 123 32.13 -15.10 9.02
CA THR A 123 32.75 -15.48 7.74
C THR A 123 31.66 -15.76 6.71
N ILE A 124 31.68 -15.03 5.62
CA ILE A 124 30.73 -15.12 4.52
C ILE A 124 31.45 -15.62 3.27
N THR A 125 30.93 -16.65 2.66
CA THR A 125 31.38 -17.18 1.37
C THR A 125 30.30 -16.95 0.34
N GLN A 126 30.63 -16.29 -0.76
CA GLN A 126 29.73 -16.10 -1.89
C GLN A 126 29.94 -17.19 -2.94
N PHE A 127 28.86 -17.66 -3.50
CA PHE A 127 28.88 -18.56 -4.65
C PHE A 127 27.72 -18.28 -5.60
N GLU A 128 27.84 -18.69 -6.83
CA GLU A 128 26.83 -18.47 -7.85
C GLU A 128 26.16 -19.78 -8.27
N VAL A 129 24.83 -19.79 -8.30
CA VAL A 129 24.04 -20.92 -8.80
C VAL A 129 22.94 -20.38 -9.72
N GLY A 130 22.97 -20.83 -10.99
CA GLY A 130 21.95 -20.45 -11.97
C GLY A 130 21.85 -18.92 -12.21
N GLY A 131 22.96 -18.19 -12.12
CA GLY A 131 23.02 -16.75 -12.27
C GLY A 131 22.63 -15.94 -11.01
N HIS A 132 22.37 -16.62 -9.88
CA HIS A 132 22.03 -15.99 -8.60
C HIS A 132 23.18 -16.09 -7.60
N GLN A 133 23.55 -14.95 -7.03
CA GLN A 133 24.51 -14.88 -5.93
C GLN A 133 23.87 -15.40 -4.65
N LYS A 134 24.53 -16.35 -3.98
CA LYS A 134 24.08 -16.93 -2.72
C LYS A 134 25.18 -16.88 -1.67
N LEU A 135 24.78 -16.86 -0.42
CA LEU A 135 25.69 -16.94 0.72
C LEU A 135 25.78 -18.37 1.24
N LEU A 136 26.97 -18.77 1.62
CA LEU A 136 27.27 -20.04 2.25
C LEU A 136 28.17 -19.79 3.47
N GLY A 137 27.96 -20.53 4.53
CA GLY A 137 28.79 -20.52 5.73
C GLY A 137 28.03 -20.85 6.99
N GLU A 138 28.76 -21.23 8.03
CA GLU A 138 28.19 -21.50 9.34
C GLU A 138 27.53 -20.24 9.92
N ASP A 139 28.13 -19.07 9.72
CA ASP A 139 27.65 -17.79 10.22
C ASP A 139 26.32 -17.38 9.55
N VAL A 140 26.06 -17.77 8.30
CA VAL A 140 24.76 -17.57 7.65
C VAL A 140 23.68 -18.41 8.36
N ILE A 141 24.00 -19.65 8.72
CA ILE A 141 23.10 -20.55 9.47
C ILE A 141 22.85 -19.96 10.89
N VAL A 142 23.88 -19.44 11.53
CA VAL A 142 23.77 -18.81 12.85
C VAL A 142 22.85 -17.60 12.80
N ALA A 143 23.01 -16.71 11.80
CA ALA A 143 22.14 -15.56 11.61
C ALA A 143 20.66 -15.96 11.42
N HIS A 144 20.37 -16.96 10.61
CA HIS A 144 19.02 -17.52 10.46
C HIS A 144 18.46 -18.14 11.75
N ARG A 145 19.30 -18.76 12.58
CA ARG A 145 18.86 -19.28 13.89
C ARG A 145 18.46 -18.17 14.84
N PHE A 146 19.11 -16.99 14.77
CA PHE A 146 18.72 -15.83 15.56
C PHE A 146 17.31 -15.32 15.25
N LEU A 147 16.75 -15.56 14.06
CA LEU A 147 15.34 -15.28 13.76
C LEU A 147 14.37 -16.11 14.60
N LYS A 148 14.80 -17.34 15.02
CA LYS A 148 14.01 -18.29 15.83
C LYS A 148 14.36 -18.19 17.32
N ASN A 149 14.71 -17.02 17.82
CA ASN A 149 15.04 -16.78 19.21
C ASN A 149 13.78 -16.83 20.13
N ARG A 150 14.00 -16.68 21.46
CA ARG A 150 12.94 -16.71 22.50
C ARG A 150 12.62 -15.32 23.07
N ILE A 151 12.89 -14.27 22.32
CA ILE A 151 12.56 -12.90 22.73
C ILE A 151 11.05 -12.70 22.50
N ASP A 152 10.32 -12.39 23.57
CA ASP A 152 8.85 -12.22 23.54
C ASP A 152 8.41 -10.91 22.87
N GLN A 153 9.31 -9.92 22.76
CA GLN A 153 9.04 -8.66 22.07
C GLN A 153 8.99 -8.87 20.56
N SER A 154 8.10 -8.15 19.90
CA SER A 154 7.98 -8.12 18.43
C SER A 154 8.92 -7.11 17.77
N GLU A 155 9.52 -6.21 18.55
CA GLU A 155 10.35 -5.09 18.12
C GLU A 155 11.66 -5.07 18.88
N TYR A 156 12.76 -5.35 18.20
CA TYR A 156 14.09 -5.32 18.80
C TYR A 156 15.20 -5.28 17.72
N ILE A 157 16.40 -4.91 18.16
CA ILE A 157 17.64 -5.11 17.41
C ILE A 157 18.44 -6.16 18.19
N LEU A 158 18.73 -7.30 17.57
CA LEU A 158 19.56 -8.34 18.14
C LEU A 158 20.93 -8.31 17.51
N PHE A 159 21.95 -8.11 18.32
CA PHE A 159 23.34 -8.20 17.93
C PHE A 159 23.93 -9.52 18.43
N SER A 160 24.65 -10.26 17.58
CA SER A 160 25.41 -11.42 18.04
C SER A 160 26.59 -11.01 18.90
N GLY A 161 27.10 -11.96 19.72
CA GLY A 161 28.30 -11.74 20.51
C GLY A 161 29.51 -11.37 19.67
N ASP A 162 29.65 -12.01 18.48
CA ASP A 162 30.74 -11.73 17.54
C ASP A 162 30.65 -10.30 16.99
N PHE A 163 29.43 -9.83 16.68
CA PHE A 163 29.21 -8.46 16.26
C PHE A 163 29.59 -7.46 17.34
N ILE A 164 29.20 -7.69 18.60
CA ILE A 164 29.53 -6.79 19.73
C ILE A 164 31.03 -6.77 20.03
N ASN A 165 31.71 -7.89 19.88
CA ASN A 165 33.16 -7.96 20.05
C ASN A 165 33.92 -7.18 18.98
N ASP A 166 33.39 -7.12 17.78
CA ASP A 166 33.99 -6.38 16.65
C ASP A 166 33.71 -4.88 16.70
N SER A 167 32.63 -4.44 17.39
CA SER A 167 32.19 -3.04 17.43
C SER A 167 31.71 -2.63 18.83
N LYS A 168 32.34 -1.65 19.46
CA LYS A 168 32.03 -1.22 20.84
C LYS A 168 30.90 -0.21 20.91
N PRO A 169 29.83 -0.44 21.74
CA PRO A 169 28.66 0.42 21.77
C PRO A 169 28.72 1.60 22.75
N SER A 170 28.08 2.71 22.38
CA SER A 170 27.65 3.78 23.27
C SER A 170 26.11 3.93 23.21
N SER A 171 25.48 4.52 24.20
CA SER A 171 24.04 4.43 24.56
C SER A 171 22.99 4.73 23.46
N LEU A 172 21.89 3.99 23.47
CA LEU A 172 20.71 4.08 22.58
C LEU A 172 19.60 4.99 23.10
N LYS A 173 19.08 5.91 22.26
CA LYS A 173 17.81 6.62 22.50
C LYS A 173 16.78 6.22 21.47
N LYS A 174 15.52 6.00 21.91
CA LYS A 174 14.40 5.68 21.04
C LYS A 174 13.53 6.93 20.81
N GLU A 175 13.34 7.35 19.58
CA GLU A 175 12.39 8.40 19.18
C GLU A 175 11.63 7.93 17.93
N ILE A 176 10.29 8.08 17.95
CA ILE A 176 9.42 7.83 16.81
C ILE A 176 8.66 9.12 16.51
N GLU A 177 8.87 9.66 15.33
CA GLU A 177 8.09 10.82 14.86
C GLU A 177 6.72 10.39 14.35
N GLU A 178 5.68 11.12 14.76
CA GLU A 178 4.34 10.97 14.19
C GLU A 178 4.31 11.52 12.76
N PRO A 179 3.60 10.86 11.82
CA PRO A 179 3.38 11.42 10.51
C PRO A 179 2.64 12.75 10.61
N PRO A 180 2.92 13.73 9.73
CA PRO A 180 2.25 15.01 9.77
C PRO A 180 0.74 14.84 9.67
N ALA A 181 0.01 15.68 10.41
CA ALA A 181 -1.46 15.69 10.34
C ALA A 181 -1.91 15.90 8.89
N ARG A 182 -2.89 15.13 8.46
CA ARG A 182 -3.46 15.26 7.13
C ARG A 182 -4.10 16.64 6.99
N LYS A 183 -3.70 17.41 5.98
CA LYS A 183 -4.39 18.68 5.66
C LYS A 183 -5.80 18.35 5.22
N SER A 184 -6.80 18.92 5.91
CA SER A 184 -8.18 18.85 5.45
C SER A 184 -8.28 19.56 4.09
N LEU A 185 -8.72 18.84 3.08
CA LEU A 185 -8.98 19.43 1.77
C LEU A 185 -10.33 20.13 1.82
N ASN A 186 -10.36 21.43 1.49
CA ASN A 186 -11.61 22.18 1.33
C ASN A 186 -12.23 21.80 -0.01
N PHE A 187 -13.09 20.80 -0.02
CA PHE A 187 -13.84 20.43 -1.21
C PHE A 187 -15.00 21.39 -1.47
N PRO A 188 -15.28 21.70 -2.74
CA PRO A 188 -16.47 22.47 -3.08
C PRO A 188 -17.72 21.72 -2.60
N THR A 189 -18.76 22.47 -2.22
CA THR A 189 -20.06 21.88 -1.87
C THR A 189 -20.66 21.23 -3.12
N ILE A 190 -20.64 19.92 -3.19
CA ILE A 190 -21.16 19.15 -4.32
C ILE A 190 -22.56 18.63 -3.96
N LYS A 191 -23.56 19.01 -4.76
CA LYS A 191 -24.91 18.47 -4.62
C LYS A 191 -25.01 17.13 -5.32
N THR A 192 -25.47 16.12 -4.60
CA THR A 192 -25.85 14.83 -5.21
C THR A 192 -27.18 14.96 -5.96
N GLY A 193 -27.36 14.16 -6.99
CA GLY A 193 -28.65 13.99 -7.63
C GLY A 193 -29.64 13.20 -6.74
N LYS A 194 -30.64 12.56 -7.35
CA LYS A 194 -31.57 11.66 -6.64
C LYS A 194 -30.78 10.49 -6.05
N MET A 195 -30.90 10.28 -4.75
CA MET A 195 -30.27 9.16 -4.06
C MET A 195 -31.07 7.87 -4.24
N VAL A 196 -30.39 6.72 -4.14
CA VAL A 196 -30.96 5.39 -4.35
C VAL A 196 -30.63 4.53 -3.14
N ASP A 197 -31.61 3.80 -2.62
CA ASP A 197 -31.41 2.82 -1.55
C ASP A 197 -30.84 1.52 -2.12
N ILE A 198 -29.74 1.05 -1.53
CA ILE A 198 -29.03 -0.17 -1.90
C ILE A 198 -28.91 -1.05 -0.66
N SER A 199 -29.22 -2.35 -0.82
CA SER A 199 -29.13 -3.34 0.25
C SER A 199 -27.67 -3.78 0.45
N ALA A 200 -26.88 -2.92 1.06
CA ALA A 200 -25.48 -3.15 1.42
C ALA A 200 -25.02 -2.11 2.46
N GLN A 201 -23.95 -2.40 3.20
CA GLN A 201 -23.34 -1.45 4.09
C GLN A 201 -22.46 -0.44 3.34
N PRO A 202 -22.22 0.79 3.88
CA PRO A 202 -21.38 1.79 3.22
C PRO A 202 -19.97 1.29 2.87
N LYS A 203 -19.37 0.45 3.72
CA LYS A 203 -18.04 -0.14 3.49
C LYS A 203 -18.01 -1.09 2.30
N GLU A 204 -19.03 -1.90 2.16
CA GLU A 204 -19.20 -2.85 1.06
C GLU A 204 -19.37 -2.09 -0.26
N LEU A 205 -20.18 -1.03 -0.24
CA LEU A 205 -20.34 -0.15 -1.39
C LEU A 205 -19.05 0.55 -1.78
N LEU A 206 -18.25 0.96 -0.79
CA LEU A 206 -16.94 1.56 -1.07
C LEU A 206 -16.02 0.57 -1.81
N GLN A 207 -16.04 -0.71 -1.46
CA GLN A 207 -15.30 -1.75 -2.21
C GLN A 207 -15.78 -1.85 -3.66
N MET A 208 -17.10 -1.85 -3.90
CA MET A 208 -17.64 -1.85 -5.27
C MET A 208 -17.22 -0.64 -6.10
N LEU A 209 -16.90 0.47 -5.45
CA LEU A 209 -16.43 1.70 -6.11
C LEU A 209 -14.92 1.70 -6.33
N THR A 210 -14.14 1.13 -5.42
CA THR A 210 -12.68 1.27 -5.40
C THR A 210 -11.95 0.10 -6.02
N GLU A 211 -12.51 -1.11 -5.98
CA GLU A 211 -11.88 -2.28 -6.57
C GLU A 211 -12.13 -2.37 -8.08
N PRO A 212 -11.07 -2.42 -8.91
CA PRO A 212 -11.19 -2.44 -10.37
C PRO A 212 -12.09 -3.56 -10.89
N GLU A 213 -11.99 -4.75 -10.29
CA GLU A 213 -12.76 -5.94 -10.69
C GLU A 213 -14.26 -5.76 -10.52
N HIS A 214 -14.68 -5.12 -9.44
CA HIS A 214 -16.09 -4.81 -9.22
C HIS A 214 -16.52 -3.63 -10.09
N ARG A 215 -15.72 -2.57 -10.15
CA ARG A 215 -16.05 -1.33 -10.87
C ARG A 215 -16.32 -1.56 -12.35
N ILE A 216 -15.52 -2.36 -13.03
CA ILE A 216 -15.72 -2.73 -14.44
C ILE A 216 -17.05 -3.47 -14.67
N LYS A 217 -17.50 -4.29 -13.74
CA LYS A 217 -18.72 -5.09 -13.89
C LYS A 217 -20.00 -4.25 -13.86
N TRP A 218 -20.10 -3.24 -13.01
CA TRP A 218 -21.28 -2.40 -12.93
C TRP A 218 -21.21 -1.12 -13.78
N MET A 219 -20.02 -0.54 -13.99
CA MET A 219 -19.84 0.66 -14.82
C MET A 219 -19.60 0.26 -16.29
N LYS A 220 -20.67 -0.09 -17.01
CA LYS A 220 -20.58 -0.64 -18.39
C LYS A 220 -19.87 0.26 -19.41
N SER A 221 -19.77 1.57 -19.19
CA SER A 221 -19.00 2.49 -20.02
C SER A 221 -17.48 2.40 -19.80
N LEU A 222 -17.07 1.71 -18.74
CA LEU A 222 -15.69 1.53 -18.35
C LEU A 222 -15.13 0.25 -18.97
N ASN A 223 -14.19 0.40 -19.90
CA ASN A 223 -13.60 -0.72 -20.63
C ASN A 223 -12.41 -1.34 -19.89
N ARG A 224 -11.60 -0.52 -19.24
CA ARG A 224 -10.39 -0.95 -18.54
C ARG A 224 -10.02 0.03 -17.43
N ILE A 225 -9.47 -0.51 -16.34
CA ILE A 225 -8.77 0.24 -15.29
C ILE A 225 -7.34 -0.28 -15.23
N THR A 226 -6.36 0.63 -15.25
CA THR A 226 -4.95 0.29 -15.10
C THR A 226 -4.39 1.10 -13.93
N LEU A 227 -3.88 0.43 -12.92
CA LEU A 227 -3.21 1.08 -11.79
C LEU A 227 -1.81 1.52 -12.26
N LYS A 228 -1.48 2.81 -12.16
CA LYS A 228 -0.18 3.34 -12.60
C LYS A 228 0.95 2.98 -11.64
N ASP A 229 0.67 2.87 -10.34
CA ASP A 229 1.70 2.78 -9.30
C ASP A 229 1.70 1.45 -8.54
N GLN A 230 1.08 0.39 -9.01
CA GLN A 230 0.89 -0.88 -8.28
C GLN A 230 0.43 -0.70 -6.80
N LYS A 231 0.10 0.52 -6.40
CA LYS A 231 -0.32 0.85 -5.04
C LYS A 231 -1.80 0.54 -4.89
N ILE A 232 -2.11 -0.08 -3.76
CA ILE A 232 -3.49 -0.38 -3.38
C ILE A 232 -4.27 0.92 -3.24
N ASN A 233 -5.57 0.86 -3.53
CA ASN A 233 -6.55 1.92 -3.34
C ASN A 233 -6.35 2.71 -2.05
N ARG A 234 -5.60 3.77 -2.13
CA ARG A 234 -5.40 4.75 -1.05
C ARG A 234 -5.50 6.16 -1.60
N ILE A 235 -5.72 7.11 -0.72
CA ILE A 235 -5.76 8.52 -1.07
C ILE A 235 -4.49 8.91 -1.80
N LEU A 236 -4.65 9.70 -2.87
CA LEU A 236 -3.63 10.07 -3.84
C LEU A 236 -3.12 8.93 -4.73
N SER A 237 -3.75 7.76 -4.73
CA SER A 237 -3.47 6.75 -5.76
C SER A 237 -4.03 7.18 -7.11
N TYR A 238 -3.27 6.88 -8.17
CA TYR A 238 -3.63 7.21 -9.55
C TYR A 238 -3.95 5.94 -10.33
N HIS A 239 -5.03 6.00 -11.10
CA HIS A 239 -5.33 4.95 -12.06
C HIS A 239 -5.82 5.56 -13.38
N GLU A 240 -5.62 4.82 -14.45
CA GLU A 240 -6.11 5.18 -15.77
C GLU A 240 -7.39 4.40 -16.07
N CYS A 241 -8.44 5.12 -16.41
CA CYS A 241 -9.70 4.57 -16.87
C CYS A 241 -9.87 4.77 -18.35
N VAL A 242 -10.28 3.74 -19.09
CA VAL A 242 -10.69 3.87 -20.48
C VAL A 242 -12.22 3.82 -20.56
N LEU A 243 -12.82 4.94 -20.93
CA LEU A 243 -14.27 5.16 -20.95
C LEU A 243 -14.73 5.46 -22.36
N GLY A 244 -15.39 4.50 -23.03
CA GLY A 244 -15.86 4.71 -24.40
C GLY A 244 -14.77 5.15 -25.39
N GLY A 245 -13.54 4.64 -25.23
CA GLY A 245 -12.38 5.02 -26.05
C GLY A 245 -11.61 6.25 -25.57
N ASN A 246 -12.11 6.98 -24.58
CA ASN A 246 -11.41 8.11 -23.96
C ASN A 246 -10.61 7.67 -22.75
N HIS A 247 -9.39 8.21 -22.63
CA HIS A 247 -8.51 7.98 -21.48
C HIS A 247 -8.72 9.05 -20.42
N LEU A 248 -9.04 8.59 -19.20
CA LEU A 248 -9.18 9.42 -18.01
C LEU A 248 -8.10 9.06 -17.01
N GLU A 249 -7.39 10.06 -16.52
CA GLU A 249 -6.55 9.93 -15.35
C GLU A 249 -7.42 10.22 -14.12
N VAL A 250 -7.53 9.25 -13.22
CA VAL A 250 -8.37 9.36 -12.02
C VAL A 250 -7.48 9.28 -10.80
N SER A 251 -7.62 10.24 -9.89
CA SER A 251 -6.98 10.22 -8.58
C SER A 251 -8.02 10.14 -7.47
N ILE A 252 -7.72 9.39 -6.43
CA ILE A 252 -8.53 9.36 -5.23
C ILE A 252 -8.11 10.51 -4.34
N GLU A 253 -9.02 11.48 -4.14
CA GLU A 253 -8.71 12.72 -3.42
C GLU A 253 -8.95 12.59 -1.92
N ASP A 254 -10.08 12.00 -1.52
CA ASP A 254 -10.42 11.85 -0.10
C ASP A 254 -11.47 10.77 0.17
N VAL A 255 -11.46 10.26 1.40
CA VAL A 255 -12.51 9.41 1.97
C VAL A 255 -12.80 9.88 3.39
N VAL A 256 -13.99 10.39 3.61
CA VAL A 256 -14.44 10.83 4.93
C VAL A 256 -15.44 9.81 5.46
N THR A 257 -15.09 9.16 6.56
CA THR A 257 -15.94 8.17 7.23
C THR A 257 -16.37 8.72 8.59
N ASN A 258 -17.67 8.64 8.89
CA ASN A 258 -18.23 8.93 10.19
C ASN A 258 -19.36 7.94 10.54
N ASP A 259 -20.02 8.09 11.68
CA ASP A 259 -21.09 7.21 12.14
C ASP A 259 -22.31 7.19 11.22
N VAL A 260 -22.50 8.26 10.43
CA VAL A 260 -23.63 8.43 9.51
C VAL A 260 -23.38 7.73 8.17
N GLY A 261 -22.10 7.66 7.73
CA GLY A 261 -21.79 7.05 6.45
C GLY A 261 -20.40 7.38 5.91
N ILE A 262 -20.25 7.25 4.59
CA ILE A 262 -18.98 7.47 3.88
C ILE A 262 -19.18 8.49 2.76
N LYS A 263 -18.23 9.43 2.64
CA LYS A 263 -18.11 10.35 1.51
C LYS A 263 -16.80 10.04 0.80
N PHE A 264 -16.89 9.74 -0.49
CA PHE A 264 -15.75 9.34 -1.31
C PHE A 264 -15.58 10.30 -2.47
N PHE A 265 -14.36 10.80 -2.69
CA PHE A 265 -14.03 11.83 -3.66
C PHE A 265 -12.97 11.33 -4.63
N GLU A 266 -13.25 11.43 -5.92
CA GLU A 266 -12.32 11.18 -7.02
C GLU A 266 -12.21 12.41 -7.91
N ARG A 267 -11.02 12.70 -8.42
CA ARG A 267 -10.79 13.69 -9.46
C ARG A 267 -10.46 12.97 -10.76
N ALA A 268 -11.16 13.29 -11.80
CA ALA A 268 -10.97 12.72 -13.13
C ALA A 268 -10.54 13.81 -14.10
N GLN A 269 -9.46 13.54 -14.84
CA GLN A 269 -8.92 14.41 -15.85
C GLN A 269 -8.93 13.73 -17.20
N MET A 270 -9.53 14.35 -18.19
CA MET A 270 -9.61 13.88 -19.56
C MET A 270 -8.88 14.84 -20.49
N LYS A 271 -8.05 14.30 -21.38
CA LYS A 271 -7.23 15.13 -22.30
C LYS A 271 -7.98 15.59 -23.55
N ARG A 272 -8.98 14.84 -23.98
CA ARG A 272 -9.77 15.16 -25.21
C ARG A 272 -11.25 14.77 -25.00
N PRO A 273 -12.20 15.75 -24.88
CA PRO A 273 -11.92 17.17 -24.65
C PRO A 273 -11.21 17.40 -23.30
N LEU A 274 -10.54 18.54 -23.14
CA LEU A 274 -9.84 18.84 -21.88
C LEU A 274 -10.86 19.15 -20.78
N LEU A 275 -11.19 18.15 -19.99
CA LEU A 275 -12.10 18.23 -18.87
C LEU A 275 -11.41 17.83 -17.57
N ASP A 276 -11.67 18.59 -16.52
CA ASP A 276 -11.20 18.32 -15.17
C ASP A 276 -12.42 18.40 -14.24
N PHE A 277 -12.73 17.33 -13.57
CA PHE A 277 -13.93 17.28 -12.72
C PHE A 277 -13.75 16.31 -11.55
N MET A 278 -14.49 16.61 -10.50
CA MET A 278 -14.56 15.78 -9.31
C MET A 278 -15.83 14.95 -9.33
N VAL A 279 -15.73 13.70 -8.96
CA VAL A 279 -16.85 12.80 -8.70
C VAL A 279 -16.95 12.61 -7.20
N PHE A 280 -18.12 12.76 -6.68
CA PHE A 280 -18.43 12.63 -5.27
C PHE A 280 -19.49 11.57 -5.05
N TYR A 281 -19.17 10.58 -4.24
CA TYR A 281 -20.10 9.53 -3.81
C TYR A 281 -20.47 9.79 -2.35
N HIS A 282 -21.76 9.91 -2.09
CA HIS A 282 -22.31 10.04 -0.76
C HIS A 282 -23.07 8.77 -0.40
N MET A 283 -22.63 8.08 0.62
CA MET A 283 -23.18 6.82 1.11
C MET A 283 -23.63 7.03 2.55
N GLU A 284 -24.93 7.15 2.78
CA GLU A 284 -25.52 7.40 4.09
C GLU A 284 -26.23 6.12 4.59
N LYS A 285 -25.87 5.68 5.77
CA LYS A 285 -26.45 4.50 6.40
C LYS A 285 -27.87 4.81 6.86
N LYS A 286 -28.86 4.11 6.35
CA LYS A 286 -30.25 4.19 6.81
C LYS A 286 -30.55 3.26 7.98
N ASP A 287 -30.08 2.01 7.86
CA ASP A 287 -30.21 0.99 8.89
C ASP A 287 -29.05 -0.02 8.82
N SER A 288 -29.20 -1.17 9.48
CA SER A 288 -28.16 -2.21 9.49
C SER A 288 -27.93 -2.89 8.12
N LYS A 289 -28.82 -2.73 7.16
CA LYS A 289 -28.79 -3.44 5.86
C LYS A 289 -28.87 -2.51 4.66
N ILE A 290 -29.33 -1.28 4.81
CA ILE A 290 -29.61 -0.35 3.71
C ILE A 290 -28.74 0.89 3.81
N THR A 291 -28.13 1.24 2.69
CA THR A 291 -27.39 2.49 2.50
C THR A 291 -28.04 3.29 1.39
N GLN A 292 -28.25 4.56 1.63
CA GLN A 292 -28.70 5.52 0.63
C GLN A 292 -27.48 6.11 -0.09
N VAL A 293 -27.42 5.98 -1.42
CA VAL A 293 -26.27 6.37 -2.24
C VAL A 293 -26.63 7.45 -3.23
N GLY A 294 -25.80 8.49 -3.28
CA GLY A 294 -25.90 9.56 -4.26
C GLY A 294 -24.58 9.86 -4.94
N ILE A 295 -24.62 10.25 -6.21
CA ILE A 295 -23.45 10.69 -6.97
C ILE A 295 -23.63 12.15 -7.37
N GLY A 296 -22.58 12.94 -7.16
CA GLY A 296 -22.48 14.34 -7.59
C GLY A 296 -21.20 14.59 -8.38
N ASN A 297 -21.19 15.69 -9.11
CA ASN A 297 -20.02 16.11 -9.87
C ASN A 297 -19.76 17.61 -9.69
N HIS A 298 -18.48 17.97 -9.69
CA HIS A 298 -18.04 19.35 -9.75
C HIS A 298 -17.04 19.50 -10.90
N PHE A 299 -17.27 20.46 -11.79
CA PHE A 299 -16.44 20.69 -12.96
C PHE A 299 -15.56 21.91 -12.73
N PHE A 300 -14.25 21.76 -12.94
CA PHE A 300 -13.30 22.85 -12.85
C PHE A 300 -13.27 23.65 -14.15
N LYS A 301 -13.00 24.95 -14.05
CA LYS A 301 -12.86 25.80 -15.23
C LYS A 301 -11.66 25.37 -16.07
N SER A 302 -11.87 25.21 -17.36
CA SER A 302 -10.81 24.95 -18.32
C SER A 302 -10.08 26.23 -18.69
N LYS A 303 -8.84 26.13 -19.15
CA LYS A 303 -8.12 27.25 -19.77
C LYS A 303 -8.74 27.71 -21.11
N TYR A 304 -9.58 26.90 -21.71
CA TYR A 304 -10.25 27.21 -22.99
C TYR A 304 -11.64 27.81 -22.74
N TRP A 305 -11.88 29.04 -23.21
CA TRP A 305 -13.12 29.77 -23.00
C TRP A 305 -14.34 29.08 -23.63
N ILE A 306 -14.16 28.40 -24.78
CA ILE A 306 -15.23 27.67 -25.46
C ILE A 306 -15.78 26.56 -24.56
N ILE A 307 -14.89 25.79 -23.90
CA ILE A 307 -15.28 24.75 -22.96
C ILE A 307 -16.10 25.37 -21.81
N ASN A 308 -15.61 26.47 -21.25
CA ASN A 308 -16.28 27.13 -20.14
C ASN A 308 -17.66 27.70 -20.51
N ARG A 309 -17.83 28.20 -21.72
CA ARG A 309 -19.06 28.87 -22.16
C ARG A 309 -20.10 27.91 -22.75
N ILE A 310 -19.66 26.84 -23.41
CA ILE A 310 -20.56 25.93 -24.13
C ILE A 310 -20.71 24.59 -23.41
N LEU A 311 -19.61 23.95 -23.06
CA LEU A 311 -19.67 22.60 -22.49
C LEU A 311 -20.01 22.59 -21.00
N LEU A 312 -19.33 23.42 -20.18
CA LEU A 312 -19.52 23.40 -18.73
C LEU A 312 -20.97 23.62 -18.26
N PRO A 313 -21.82 24.46 -18.90
CA PRO A 313 -23.21 24.59 -18.52
C PRO A 313 -24.05 23.33 -18.80
N ILE A 314 -23.68 22.53 -19.80
CA ILE A 314 -24.42 21.35 -20.26
C ILE A 314 -24.00 20.08 -19.49
N LEU A 315 -22.71 19.98 -19.15
CA LEU A 315 -22.16 18.79 -18.49
C LEU A 315 -22.91 18.36 -17.20
N PRO A 316 -23.31 19.27 -16.28
CA PRO A 316 -24.04 18.85 -15.08
C PRO A 316 -25.36 18.14 -15.39
N LEU A 317 -26.06 18.52 -16.46
CA LEU A 317 -27.31 17.86 -16.89
C LEU A 317 -27.01 16.46 -17.42
N VAL A 318 -26.00 16.33 -18.28
CA VAL A 318 -25.58 15.04 -18.85
C VAL A 318 -25.12 14.09 -17.74
N PHE A 319 -24.25 14.57 -16.87
CA PHE A 319 -23.72 13.75 -15.76
C PHE A 319 -24.80 13.38 -14.75
N ARG A 320 -25.77 14.25 -14.49
CA ARG A 320 -26.92 13.92 -13.65
C ARG A 320 -27.68 12.69 -14.20
N PHE A 321 -27.89 12.63 -15.50
CA PHE A 321 -28.52 11.48 -16.16
C PHE A 321 -27.64 10.24 -16.09
N LEU A 322 -26.35 10.35 -16.40
CA LEU A 322 -25.39 9.24 -16.33
C LEU A 322 -25.24 8.69 -14.91
N ASN A 323 -25.22 9.56 -13.92
CA ASN A 323 -25.13 9.18 -12.51
C ASN A 323 -26.34 8.34 -12.08
N GLN A 324 -27.56 8.66 -12.56
CA GLN A 324 -28.75 7.86 -12.25
C GLN A 324 -28.68 6.47 -12.88
N ILE A 325 -28.15 6.35 -14.11
CA ILE A 325 -27.90 5.05 -14.75
C ILE A 325 -26.87 4.26 -13.95
N ASN A 326 -25.78 4.88 -13.58
CA ASN A 326 -24.69 4.25 -12.82
C ASN A 326 -25.17 3.80 -11.43
N LEU A 327 -25.97 4.61 -10.74
CA LEU A 327 -26.55 4.23 -9.45
C LEU A 327 -27.48 3.01 -9.53
N ARG A 328 -28.31 2.92 -10.58
CA ARG A 328 -29.16 1.74 -10.81
C ARG A 328 -28.32 0.49 -11.04
N ARG A 329 -27.29 0.59 -11.87
CA ARG A 329 -26.38 -0.53 -12.17
C ARG A 329 -25.57 -0.95 -10.95
N LEU A 330 -25.07 0.00 -10.16
CA LEU A 330 -24.40 -0.28 -8.90
C LEU A 330 -25.34 -1.03 -7.96
N LYS A 331 -26.60 -0.59 -7.83
CA LYS A 331 -27.61 -1.27 -7.03
C LYS A 331 -27.83 -2.72 -7.51
N GLU A 332 -28.13 -2.91 -8.79
CA GLU A 332 -28.39 -4.24 -9.37
C GLU A 332 -27.18 -5.18 -9.18
N TYR A 333 -25.98 -4.68 -9.39
CA TYR A 333 -24.75 -5.44 -9.23
C TYR A 333 -24.52 -5.82 -7.76
N THR A 334 -24.57 -4.86 -6.86
CA THR A 334 -24.31 -5.06 -5.43
C THR A 334 -25.32 -6.05 -4.83
N GLU A 335 -26.62 -5.84 -5.08
CA GLU A 335 -27.68 -6.71 -4.54
C GLU A 335 -27.64 -8.13 -5.12
N LYS A 336 -27.09 -8.33 -6.33
CA LYS A 336 -26.84 -9.64 -6.91
C LYS A 336 -25.65 -10.34 -6.26
N GLU A 337 -24.52 -9.65 -6.08
CA GLU A 337 -23.33 -10.22 -5.43
C GLU A 337 -23.66 -10.67 -4.00
N TYR A 338 -24.40 -9.87 -3.23
CA TYR A 338 -24.78 -10.22 -1.86
C TYR A 338 -25.80 -11.36 -1.75
N ARG A 339 -26.68 -11.54 -2.73
CA ARG A 339 -27.58 -12.72 -2.75
C ARG A 339 -26.84 -14.03 -3.00
N ASN A 340 -25.67 -13.99 -3.62
CA ASN A 340 -24.87 -15.18 -3.90
C ASN A 340 -23.94 -15.57 -2.72
N ILE A 341 -23.87 -14.75 -1.68
CA ILE A 341 -23.03 -14.97 -0.48
C ILE A 341 -23.89 -15.45 0.71
N LEU A 342 -25.19 -15.24 0.69
CA LEU A 342 -26.18 -15.75 1.65
C LEU A 342 -26.78 -17.07 1.18
#